data_f1d2cf483dc1abf01a61e6d915f3afa4
#
_entry.id   f1d2cf483dc1abf01a61e6d915f3afa4
#
_cell.length_a   1.000
_cell.length_b   1.000
_cell.length_c   1.000
_cell.angle_alpha   90.00
_cell.angle_beta   90.00
_cell.angle_gamma   90.00
#
_symmetry.space_group_name_H-M   'P 1'
#
loop_
_entity.id
_entity.type
_entity.pdbx_description
1 polymer ?
#
loop_
_entity_poly.entity_id
_entity_poly.type
_entity_poly.pdbx_seq_one_letter_code
_entity_poly.pdbx_strand_id
1 'polypeptide(L)'
;QNVESRQVQFLSMGCELPMMLSQDQLPAFLQYRKLEHIPPLEPEGPRSYLQHKAIQFLGVPYLWGGKTPFGIDCSGLVQILFSLLGHALPRNASQQVQMGNTLNFIEEAECGDLAFFDNTDGHISHVGILLNAQRIIHASGSVRIDPIDHYGIKPQHSESYTHRLRVIKRIIDL
;
A
#
# COMPACT_ATOMS: atom_id res chain seq x y z
N GLN A 1 -19.09 15.69 4.72
CA GLN A 1 -19.54 16.97 5.28
C GLN A 1 -20.48 16.68 6.44
N ASN A 2 -20.17 17.18 7.65
CA ASN A 2 -21.12 17.11 8.76
C ASN A 2 -22.25 18.07 8.48
N VAL A 3 -23.48 17.56 8.42
CA VAL A 3 -24.66 18.30 7.95
C VAL A 3 -25.03 19.44 8.91
N GLU A 4 -24.78 19.29 10.22
CA GLU A 4 -25.09 20.32 11.23
C GLU A 4 -24.02 21.40 11.38
N SER A 5 -22.74 21.03 11.31
CA SER A 5 -21.64 21.99 11.52
C SER A 5 -21.08 22.58 10.24
N ARG A 6 -21.49 22.09 9.08
CA ARG A 6 -20.88 22.40 7.75
C ARG A 6 -19.36 22.19 7.72
N GLN A 7 -18.81 21.45 8.68
CA GLN A 7 -17.39 21.12 8.68
C GLN A 7 -17.10 20.04 7.68
N VAL A 8 -16.09 20.25 6.85
CA VAL A 8 -15.58 19.25 5.91
C VAL A 8 -14.56 18.42 6.65
N GLN A 9 -14.81 17.12 6.78
CA GLN A 9 -13.84 16.15 7.26
C GLN A 9 -13.25 15.39 6.08
N PHE A 10 -11.93 15.43 5.95
CA PHE A 10 -11.23 14.62 4.97
C PHE A 10 -11.05 13.21 5.54
N LEU A 11 -11.56 12.23 4.80
CA LEU A 11 -11.34 10.82 5.08
C LEU A 11 -10.14 10.35 4.29
N SER A 12 -9.22 9.65 4.92
CA SER A 12 -8.08 9.08 4.23
C SER A 12 -8.50 7.88 3.37
N MET A 13 -7.80 7.67 2.26
CA MET A 13 -7.99 6.48 1.45
C MET A 13 -7.79 5.21 2.31
N GLY A 14 -8.68 4.23 2.17
CA GLY A 14 -8.65 2.99 2.93
C GLY A 14 -9.11 3.10 4.39
N CYS A 15 -9.70 4.23 4.83
CA CYS A 15 -10.37 4.27 6.13
C CYS A 15 -11.66 3.45 6.08
N GLU A 16 -11.89 2.67 7.13
CA GLU A 16 -13.16 1.95 7.31
C GLU A 16 -14.20 2.89 7.90
N LEU A 17 -15.34 2.97 7.26
CA LEU A 17 -16.50 3.66 7.80
C LEU A 17 -17.38 2.63 8.52
N PRO A 18 -18.02 3.01 9.65
CA PRO A 18 -18.98 2.13 10.31
C PRO A 18 -20.14 1.83 9.37
N MET A 19 -20.11 0.68 8.69
CA MET A 19 -21.14 0.26 7.71
C MET A 19 -22.36 -0.37 8.34
N MET A 20 -22.36 -0.56 9.66
CA MET A 20 -23.43 -1.27 10.37
C MET A 20 -24.71 -0.46 10.60
N LEU A 21 -24.68 0.85 10.33
CA LEU A 21 -25.83 1.73 10.49
C LEU A 21 -26.15 2.39 9.17
N SER A 22 -27.43 2.40 8.77
CA SER A 22 -27.87 3.28 7.67
C SER A 22 -27.53 4.72 8.03
N GLN A 23 -27.29 5.59 7.04
CA GLN A 23 -26.94 6.98 7.31
C GLN A 23 -27.96 7.68 8.24
N ASP A 24 -29.22 7.28 8.16
CA ASP A 24 -30.30 7.80 8.99
C ASP A 24 -30.24 7.35 10.46
N GLN A 25 -29.46 6.32 10.77
CA GLN A 25 -29.24 5.78 12.12
C GLN A 25 -27.98 6.33 12.77
N LEU A 26 -27.14 7.04 12.02
CA LEU A 26 -25.96 7.70 12.57
C LEU A 26 -26.38 8.99 13.29
N PRO A 27 -25.75 9.30 14.45
CA PRO A 27 -25.88 10.62 15.05
C PRO A 27 -25.58 11.71 14.01
N ALA A 28 -26.27 12.83 14.08
CA ALA A 28 -26.18 13.90 13.06
C ALA A 28 -24.74 14.35 12.80
N PHE A 29 -23.86 14.32 13.81
CA PHE A 29 -22.45 14.68 13.69
C PHE A 29 -21.59 13.62 12.97
N LEU A 30 -22.13 12.41 12.72
CA LEU A 30 -21.51 11.32 11.95
C LEU A 30 -22.15 11.09 10.59
N GLN A 31 -23.12 11.92 10.20
CA GLN A 31 -23.71 11.80 8.88
C GLN A 31 -22.77 12.36 7.83
N TYR A 32 -22.44 11.56 6.83
CA TYR A 32 -21.54 11.91 5.74
C TYR A 32 -22.32 12.03 4.44
N ARG A 33 -22.11 13.11 3.73
CA ARG A 33 -22.59 13.24 2.35
C ARG A 33 -21.42 12.92 1.41
N LYS A 34 -21.62 11.94 0.54
CA LYS A 34 -20.68 11.69 -0.57
C LYS A 34 -20.72 12.92 -1.49
N LEU A 35 -19.62 13.67 -1.48
CA LEU A 35 -19.39 14.73 -2.46
C LEU A 35 -19.01 14.03 -3.76
N GLU A 36 -19.73 14.34 -4.81
CA GLU A 36 -19.66 13.84 -6.17
C GLU A 36 -18.57 12.82 -6.52
N HIS A 37 -19.00 11.72 -7.07
CA HIS A 37 -18.17 10.72 -7.68
C HIS A 37 -17.47 11.32 -8.90
N ILE A 38 -16.19 11.64 -8.78
CA ILE A 38 -15.32 11.66 -9.94
C ILE A 38 -15.19 10.19 -10.32
N PRO A 39 -15.76 9.74 -11.44
CA PRO A 39 -15.58 8.36 -11.86
C PRO A 39 -14.08 8.13 -11.96
N PRO A 40 -13.51 7.11 -11.30
CA PRO A 40 -12.13 6.74 -11.58
C PRO A 40 -12.07 6.45 -13.08
N LEU A 41 -11.02 6.90 -13.75
CA LEU A 41 -10.59 6.28 -14.99
C LEU A 41 -10.58 4.78 -14.67
N GLU A 42 -11.49 4.02 -15.28
CA GLU A 42 -11.60 2.59 -15.03
C GLU A 42 -10.25 1.96 -15.42
N PRO A 43 -9.42 1.54 -14.45
CA PRO A 43 -8.16 0.91 -14.79
C PRO A 43 -8.48 -0.43 -15.47
N GLU A 44 -7.68 -0.79 -16.45
CA GLU A 44 -7.78 -2.07 -17.16
C GLU A 44 -7.37 -3.23 -16.22
N GLY A 45 -8.24 -3.60 -15.28
CA GLY A 45 -8.05 -4.69 -14.36
C GLY A 45 -7.41 -4.34 -13.00
N PRO A 46 -7.36 -5.31 -12.09
CA PRO A 46 -6.95 -5.10 -10.69
C PRO A 46 -5.50 -4.63 -10.52
N ARG A 47 -4.56 -5.11 -11.34
CA ARG A 47 -3.14 -4.71 -11.32
C ARG A 47 -2.97 -3.23 -11.67
N SER A 48 -3.65 -2.78 -12.74
CA SER A 48 -3.63 -1.37 -13.16
C SER A 48 -4.28 -0.48 -12.10
N TYR A 49 -5.37 -0.92 -11.48
CA TYR A 49 -6.01 -0.22 -10.36
C TYR A 49 -5.07 -0.09 -9.17
N LEU A 50 -4.40 -1.18 -8.76
CA LEU A 50 -3.43 -1.18 -7.67
C LEU A 50 -2.30 -0.19 -7.93
N GLN A 51 -1.71 -0.23 -9.12
CA GLN A 51 -0.64 0.69 -9.53
C GLN A 51 -1.10 2.13 -9.48
N HIS A 52 -2.28 2.43 -10.06
CA HIS A 52 -2.84 3.77 -10.05
C HIS A 52 -3.06 4.31 -8.63
N LYS A 53 -3.57 3.47 -7.73
CA LYS A 53 -3.77 3.84 -6.32
C LYS A 53 -2.45 3.98 -5.57
N ALA A 54 -1.47 3.13 -5.84
CA ALA A 54 -0.15 3.21 -5.23
C ALA A 54 0.57 4.53 -5.55
N ILE A 55 0.51 4.97 -6.81
CA ILE A 55 1.12 6.23 -7.26
C ILE A 55 0.52 7.45 -6.54
N GLN A 56 -0.73 7.41 -6.12
CA GLN A 56 -1.35 8.50 -5.37
C GLN A 56 -0.72 8.74 -3.98
N PHE A 57 0.03 7.77 -3.46
CA PHE A 57 0.77 7.90 -2.20
C PHE A 57 2.19 8.44 -2.40
N LEU A 58 2.68 8.67 -3.62
CA LEU A 58 4.05 9.18 -3.83
C LEU A 58 4.30 10.47 -3.05
N GLY A 59 5.44 10.52 -2.37
CA GLY A 59 5.84 11.65 -1.54
C GLY A 59 5.24 11.68 -0.14
N VAL A 60 4.29 10.81 0.20
CA VAL A 60 3.77 10.70 1.58
C VAL A 60 4.92 10.36 2.52
N PRO A 61 5.14 11.12 3.62
CA PRO A 61 6.24 10.89 4.53
C PRO A 61 6.12 9.54 5.25
N TYR A 62 7.27 8.92 5.52
CA TYR A 62 7.32 7.72 6.34
C TYR A 62 6.94 8.05 7.78
N LEU A 63 6.00 7.29 8.34
CA LEU A 63 5.64 7.35 9.74
C LEU A 63 5.43 5.93 10.26
N TRP A 64 6.25 5.50 11.22
CA TRP A 64 6.09 4.20 11.86
C TRP A 64 4.68 4.03 12.45
N GLY A 65 4.00 2.95 12.10
CA GLY A 65 2.60 2.71 12.51
C GLY A 65 1.57 3.48 11.68
N GLY A 66 2.01 4.36 10.79
CA GLY A 66 1.12 5.19 9.95
C GLY A 66 0.37 4.39 8.89
N LYS A 67 -0.88 4.81 8.64
CA LYS A 67 -1.78 4.27 7.60
C LYS A 67 -2.63 5.38 6.97
N THR A 68 -2.03 6.54 6.72
CA THR A 68 -2.76 7.69 6.17
C THR A 68 -1.93 8.42 5.12
N PRO A 69 -2.54 9.27 4.28
CA PRO A 69 -1.81 10.15 3.37
C PRO A 69 -0.93 11.21 4.07
N PHE A 70 -1.06 11.37 5.39
CA PHE A 70 -0.24 12.29 6.19
C PHE A 70 0.99 11.61 6.80
N GLY A 71 1.06 10.29 6.75
CA GLY A 71 2.17 9.47 7.21
C GLY A 71 1.82 7.99 7.11
N ILE A 72 2.75 7.21 6.55
CA ILE A 72 2.53 5.80 6.25
C ILE A 72 3.83 5.00 6.41
N ASP A 73 3.75 3.77 6.94
CA ASP A 73 4.88 2.84 6.90
C ASP A 73 4.77 1.83 5.75
N CYS A 74 5.81 1.03 5.57
CA CYS A 74 5.93 0.10 4.45
C CYS A 74 4.78 -0.92 4.41
N SER A 75 4.49 -1.58 5.51
CA SER A 75 3.41 -2.57 5.61
C SER A 75 2.01 -1.95 5.65
N GLY A 76 1.89 -0.71 6.16
CA GLY A 76 0.67 0.07 6.12
C GLY A 76 0.26 0.47 4.70
N LEU A 77 1.23 0.85 3.86
CA LEU A 77 1.01 1.12 2.44
C LEU A 77 0.46 -0.13 1.73
N VAL A 78 1.11 -1.27 1.91
CA VAL A 78 0.67 -2.56 1.36
C VAL A 78 -0.73 -2.90 1.85
N GLN A 79 -0.97 -2.79 3.17
CA GLN A 79 -2.26 -3.14 3.78
C GLN A 79 -3.42 -2.29 3.21
N ILE A 80 -3.23 -0.97 3.05
CA ILE A 80 -4.26 -0.09 2.48
C ILE A 80 -4.54 -0.48 1.03
N LEU A 81 -3.50 -0.61 0.21
CA LEU A 81 -3.67 -0.87 -1.21
C LEU A 81 -4.36 -2.20 -1.49
N PHE A 82 -4.03 -3.25 -0.73
CA PHE A 82 -4.69 -4.54 -0.85
C PHE A 82 -6.13 -4.52 -0.30
N SER A 83 -6.41 -3.74 0.73
CA SER A 83 -7.79 -3.57 1.23
C SER A 83 -8.71 -2.93 0.20
N LEU A 84 -8.20 -2.04 -0.66
CA LEU A 84 -8.96 -1.46 -1.78
C LEU A 84 -9.35 -2.50 -2.85
N LEU A 85 -8.63 -3.62 -2.91
CA LEU A 85 -8.94 -4.79 -3.75
C LEU A 85 -9.79 -5.84 -3.01
N GLY A 86 -10.20 -5.56 -1.77
CA GLY A 86 -10.99 -6.49 -0.94
C GLY A 86 -10.14 -7.54 -0.21
N HIS A 87 -8.81 -7.41 -0.19
CA HIS A 87 -7.91 -8.36 0.47
C HIS A 87 -7.37 -7.78 1.79
N ALA A 88 -7.76 -8.40 2.90
CA ALA A 88 -7.26 -8.05 4.22
C ALA A 88 -5.88 -8.68 4.45
N LEU A 89 -4.85 -7.87 4.67
CA LEU A 89 -3.51 -8.32 5.02
C LEU A 89 -3.19 -8.00 6.49
N PRO A 90 -2.31 -8.78 7.14
CA PRO A 90 -1.81 -8.49 8.47
C PRO A 90 -1.11 -7.11 8.54
N ARG A 91 -1.00 -6.55 9.75
CA ARG A 91 -0.41 -5.21 9.94
C ARG A 91 1.09 -5.17 9.68
N ASN A 92 1.83 -6.20 10.07
CA ASN A 92 3.29 -6.19 10.05
C ASN A 92 3.85 -6.95 8.84
N ALA A 93 4.95 -6.46 8.27
CA ALA A 93 5.65 -7.10 7.15
C ALA A 93 6.06 -8.55 7.46
N SER A 94 6.49 -8.83 8.70
CA SER A 94 6.84 -10.18 9.18
C SER A 94 5.66 -11.17 9.19
N GLN A 95 4.44 -10.67 9.23
CA GLN A 95 3.23 -11.47 9.10
C GLN A 95 2.76 -11.55 7.65
N GLN A 96 2.88 -10.44 6.90
CA GLN A 96 2.50 -10.39 5.49
C GLN A 96 3.33 -11.38 4.65
N VAL A 97 4.60 -11.59 4.98
CA VAL A 97 5.49 -12.53 4.27
C VAL A 97 5.03 -13.99 4.36
N GLN A 98 4.20 -14.33 5.35
CA GLN A 98 3.62 -15.68 5.49
C GLN A 98 2.46 -15.93 4.53
N MET A 99 1.97 -14.87 3.85
CA MET A 99 0.84 -14.95 2.93
C MET A 99 1.31 -15.27 1.50
N GLY A 100 0.42 -15.89 0.73
CA GLY A 100 0.59 -16.10 -0.71
C GLY A 100 1.67 -17.08 -1.10
N ASN A 101 1.92 -17.15 -2.40
CA ASN A 101 2.87 -18.06 -3.03
C ASN A 101 4.24 -17.39 -3.23
N THR A 102 5.31 -18.14 -3.02
CA THR A 102 6.67 -17.66 -3.27
C THR A 102 6.97 -17.69 -4.77
N LEU A 103 7.52 -16.60 -5.31
CA LEU A 103 8.16 -16.57 -6.62
C LEU A 103 9.64 -16.90 -6.47
N ASN A 104 10.16 -17.70 -7.39
CA ASN A 104 11.55 -18.13 -7.36
C ASN A 104 12.49 -17.10 -7.97
N PHE A 105 12.04 -16.37 -8.98
CA PHE A 105 12.83 -15.41 -9.72
C PHE A 105 12.11 -14.06 -9.79
N ILE A 106 12.88 -12.97 -9.71
CA ILE A 106 12.34 -11.60 -9.80
C ILE A 106 11.78 -11.32 -11.20
N GLU A 107 12.27 -12.01 -12.22
CA GLU A 107 11.81 -11.90 -13.61
C GLU A 107 10.35 -12.36 -13.79
N GLU A 108 9.86 -13.21 -12.89
CA GLU A 108 8.46 -13.67 -12.85
C GLU A 108 7.52 -12.65 -12.22
N ALA A 109 8.09 -11.59 -11.62
CA ALA A 109 7.32 -10.63 -10.85
C ALA A 109 6.48 -9.71 -11.73
N GLU A 110 5.26 -9.53 -11.32
CA GLU A 110 4.26 -8.67 -11.94
C GLU A 110 3.82 -7.57 -10.97
N CYS A 111 3.10 -6.59 -11.51
CA CYS A 111 2.53 -5.53 -10.67
C CYS A 111 1.61 -6.12 -9.60
N GLY A 112 1.84 -5.75 -8.34
CA GLY A 112 1.08 -6.24 -7.19
C GLY A 112 1.77 -7.35 -6.40
N ASP A 113 2.84 -7.97 -6.93
CA ASP A 113 3.64 -8.89 -6.13
C ASP A 113 4.38 -8.12 -5.04
N LEU A 114 4.60 -8.75 -3.89
CA LEU A 114 5.24 -8.15 -2.72
C LEU A 114 6.69 -8.61 -2.59
N ALA A 115 7.61 -7.66 -2.52
CA ALA A 115 8.99 -7.93 -2.18
C ALA A 115 9.25 -7.66 -0.70
N PHE A 116 9.85 -8.62 -0.02
CA PHE A 116 10.18 -8.55 1.41
C PHE A 116 11.69 -8.53 1.61
N PHE A 117 12.11 -7.74 2.59
CA PHE A 117 13.51 -7.46 2.86
C PHE A 117 13.83 -7.76 4.32
N ASP A 118 14.98 -8.36 4.55
CA ASP A 118 15.46 -8.66 5.88
C ASP A 118 16.44 -7.60 6.41
N ASN A 119 16.56 -7.56 7.74
CA ASN A 119 17.60 -6.83 8.43
C ASN A 119 18.86 -7.69 8.58
N THR A 120 19.88 -7.17 9.25
CA THR A 120 21.14 -7.87 9.52
C THR A 120 20.98 -9.17 10.31
N ASP A 121 19.92 -9.28 11.10
CA ASP A 121 19.60 -10.46 11.91
C ASP A 121 18.78 -11.50 11.15
N GLY A 122 18.44 -11.25 9.86
CA GLY A 122 17.65 -12.12 9.01
C GLY A 122 16.13 -12.04 9.25
N HIS A 123 15.67 -11.07 10.04
CA HIS A 123 14.23 -10.85 10.25
C HIS A 123 13.65 -9.93 9.19
N ILE A 124 12.45 -10.26 8.72
CA ILE A 124 11.71 -9.38 7.79
C ILE A 124 11.38 -8.06 8.49
N SER A 125 11.92 -6.97 7.94
CA SER A 125 11.80 -5.61 8.48
C SER A 125 11.17 -4.63 7.51
N HIS A 126 11.10 -4.97 6.21
CA HIS A 126 10.57 -4.07 5.18
C HIS A 126 9.81 -4.82 4.10
N VAL A 127 8.88 -4.13 3.45
CA VAL A 127 8.07 -4.64 2.34
C VAL A 127 7.77 -3.52 1.34
N GLY A 128 7.64 -3.88 0.07
CA GLY A 128 7.16 -3.00 -0.98
C GLY A 128 6.37 -3.77 -2.04
N ILE A 129 5.71 -3.04 -2.91
CA ILE A 129 4.90 -3.58 -4.00
C ILE A 129 5.70 -3.45 -5.30
N LEU A 130 5.90 -4.54 -5.99
CA LEU A 130 6.51 -4.55 -7.31
C LEU A 130 5.56 -3.93 -8.34
N LEU A 131 6.06 -2.99 -9.12
CA LEU A 131 5.37 -2.45 -10.29
C LEU A 131 5.69 -3.28 -11.54
N ASN A 132 6.84 -3.91 -11.53
CA ASN A 132 7.34 -4.92 -12.47
C ASN A 132 8.64 -5.52 -11.89
N ALA A 133 9.31 -6.39 -12.64
CA ALA A 133 10.56 -7.04 -12.22
C ALA A 133 11.75 -6.08 -11.91
N GLN A 134 11.64 -4.80 -12.24
CA GLN A 134 12.74 -3.82 -12.13
C GLN A 134 12.41 -2.61 -11.26
N ARG A 135 11.15 -2.42 -10.83
CA ARG A 135 10.70 -1.25 -10.10
C ARG A 135 9.77 -1.62 -8.95
N ILE A 136 10.01 -1.01 -7.82
CA ILE A 136 9.25 -1.20 -6.61
C ILE A 136 8.74 0.13 -6.07
N ILE A 137 7.49 0.17 -5.59
CA ILE A 137 6.98 1.27 -4.77
C ILE A 137 6.96 0.84 -3.31
N HIS A 138 7.55 1.65 -2.45
CA HIS A 138 7.67 1.36 -1.03
C HIS A 138 7.77 2.64 -0.19
N ALA A 139 7.56 2.54 1.13
CA ALA A 139 7.71 3.65 2.06
C ALA A 139 9.06 3.54 2.80
N SER A 140 10.01 4.41 2.42
CA SER A 140 11.34 4.52 3.05
C SER A 140 11.78 5.99 3.01
N GLY A 141 11.73 6.67 4.16
CA GLY A 141 11.79 8.13 4.26
C GLY A 141 10.52 8.81 3.76
N SER A 142 10.05 8.44 2.61
CA SER A 142 8.74 8.74 2.02
C SER A 142 8.29 7.59 1.12
N VAL A 143 7.06 7.62 0.64
CA VAL A 143 6.63 6.71 -0.42
C VAL A 143 7.31 7.10 -1.72
N ARG A 144 8.03 6.16 -2.31
CA ARG A 144 8.88 6.39 -3.48
C ARG A 144 8.95 5.17 -4.38
N ILE A 145 9.37 5.38 -5.61
CA ILE A 145 9.64 4.30 -6.57
C ILE A 145 11.15 4.23 -6.77
N ASP A 146 11.72 3.05 -6.50
CA ASP A 146 13.14 2.78 -6.69
C ASP A 146 13.37 1.61 -7.65
N PRO A 147 14.55 1.51 -8.26
CA PRO A 147 15.02 0.31 -8.93
C PRO A 147 15.19 -0.85 -7.95
N ILE A 148 14.88 -2.06 -8.42
CA ILE A 148 15.09 -3.31 -7.70
C ILE A 148 15.65 -4.37 -8.63
N ASP A 149 16.47 -5.26 -8.08
CA ASP A 149 16.95 -6.49 -8.72
C ASP A 149 16.99 -7.66 -7.70
N HIS A 150 17.59 -8.77 -8.08
CA HIS A 150 17.71 -9.97 -7.23
C HIS A 150 18.53 -9.78 -5.94
N TYR A 151 19.33 -8.70 -5.81
CA TYR A 151 20.01 -8.35 -4.56
C TYR A 151 19.15 -7.48 -3.66
N GLY A 152 18.28 -6.63 -4.25
CA GLY A 152 17.43 -5.75 -3.47
C GLY A 152 17.18 -4.39 -4.08
N ILE A 153 16.87 -3.40 -3.24
CA ILE A 153 16.59 -2.03 -3.67
C ILE A 153 17.89 -1.25 -3.73
N LYS A 154 18.19 -0.70 -4.91
CA LYS A 154 19.31 0.21 -5.14
C LYS A 154 18.78 1.54 -5.69
N PRO A 155 18.61 2.57 -4.84
CA PRO A 155 18.15 3.88 -5.30
C PRO A 155 19.07 4.46 -6.38
N GLN A 156 18.51 5.20 -7.35
CA GLN A 156 19.21 5.68 -8.54
C GLN A 156 20.48 6.50 -8.24
N HIS A 157 20.51 7.18 -7.09
CA HIS A 157 21.67 8.02 -6.68
C HIS A 157 22.48 7.38 -5.54
N SER A 158 22.32 6.08 -5.30
CA SER A 158 23.06 5.32 -4.29
C SER A 158 24.04 4.35 -4.95
N GLU A 159 25.27 4.28 -4.43
CA GLU A 159 26.23 3.26 -4.84
C GLU A 159 25.97 1.90 -4.20
N SER A 160 25.15 1.87 -3.13
CA SER A 160 24.87 0.67 -2.33
C SER A 160 23.37 0.31 -2.32
N TYR A 161 23.11 -0.96 -2.09
CA TYR A 161 21.78 -1.45 -1.81
C TYR A 161 21.31 -0.98 -0.43
N THR A 162 20.07 -0.48 -0.36
CA THR A 162 19.48 0.01 0.90
C THR A 162 18.67 -1.07 1.62
N HIS A 163 18.14 -2.03 0.86
CA HIS A 163 17.32 -3.12 1.38
C HIS A 163 17.68 -4.41 0.63
N ARG A 164 18.07 -5.45 1.38
CA ARG A 164 18.43 -6.75 0.81
C ARG A 164 17.17 -7.57 0.56
N LEU A 165 16.96 -8.02 -0.68
CA LEU A 165 15.81 -8.85 -1.04
C LEU A 165 15.92 -10.22 -0.36
N ARG A 166 14.84 -10.62 0.30
CA ARG A 166 14.73 -11.92 0.95
C ARG A 166 13.84 -12.88 0.20
N VAL A 167 12.64 -12.42 -0.19
CA VAL A 167 11.65 -13.24 -0.87
C VAL A 167 10.61 -12.37 -1.58
N ILE A 168 10.06 -12.87 -2.67
CA ILE A 168 8.93 -12.27 -3.38
C ILE A 168 7.71 -13.16 -3.20
N LYS A 169 6.56 -12.55 -2.94
CA LYS A 169 5.29 -13.23 -2.73
C LYS A 169 4.22 -12.71 -3.68
N ARG A 170 3.50 -13.61 -4.33
CA ARG A 170 2.24 -13.34 -5.00
C ARG A 170 1.11 -13.65 -4.04
N ILE A 171 0.41 -12.60 -3.61
CA ILE A 171 -0.66 -12.73 -2.60
C ILE A 171 -1.97 -13.14 -3.27
N ILE A 172 -2.22 -12.61 -4.46
CA ILE A 172 -3.44 -12.85 -5.25
C ILE A 172 -3.07 -12.93 -6.72
N ASP A 173 -3.74 -13.78 -7.44
CA ASP A 173 -3.70 -13.82 -8.91
C ASP A 173 -4.64 -12.71 -9.42
N LEU A 174 -4.05 -11.55 -9.70
CA LEU A 174 -4.74 -10.31 -10.12
C LEU A 174 -5.03 -10.31 -11.63
#